data_30c6b862da94c7703df7d7c210faf0dc
#
_entry.id   30c6b862da94c7703df7d7c210faf0dc
#
_cell.length_a   1.000
_cell.length_b   1.000
_cell.length_c   1.000
_cell.angle_alpha   90.00
_cell.angle_beta   90.00
_cell.angle_gamma   90.00
#
_symmetry.space_group_name_H-M   'P 1'
#
loop_
_entity.id
_entity.type
_entity.pdbx_description
1 polymer ?
#
loop_
_entity_poly.entity_id
_entity_poly.type
_entity_poly.pdbx_seq_one_letter_code
_entity_poly.pdbx_strand_id
1 'polypeptide(L)'
;MHNLSNQERITELSSLYELADSLGVAVYSFDLPESRAVSLMDEHGGCVIGMDNSRAYSAAEEKTMLAHELGHCETGAFYNQYTPFSLRSKCERRADEWAILKCVPFDELIGACKSGMRSSYELAEYFGVSESMMKKAIEYYIQRGK
;
A
#
# COMPACT_ATOMS: atom_id res chain seq x y z
N MET A 1 -13.83 -24.49 -4.71
CA MET A 1 -14.07 -23.26 -4.21
C MET A 1 -13.28 -23.02 -2.98
N HIS A 2 -12.82 -21.98 -2.83
CA HIS A 2 -12.06 -21.78 -1.66
C HIS A 2 -12.68 -20.72 -0.82
N ASN A 3 -12.28 -20.76 0.39
CA ASN A 3 -12.82 -19.90 1.34
C ASN A 3 -12.06 -18.63 1.33
N LEU A 4 -12.64 -17.60 0.86
CA LEU A 4 -12.01 -16.31 0.85
C LEU A 4 -12.01 -15.79 2.27
N SER A 5 -10.88 -15.88 2.92
CA SER A 5 -10.78 -15.37 4.26
C SER A 5 -10.62 -13.86 4.21
N ASN A 6 -10.84 -13.22 5.33
CA ASN A 6 -10.61 -11.78 5.43
C ASN A 6 -9.15 -11.44 5.28
N GLN A 7 -8.30 -12.45 5.21
CA GLN A 7 -6.87 -12.25 5.07
C GLN A 7 -6.38 -12.58 3.69
N GLU A 8 -7.30 -12.77 2.76
CA GLU A 8 -6.91 -12.99 1.39
C GLU A 8 -6.08 -11.81 0.92
N ARG A 9 -4.93 -12.12 0.33
CA ARG A 9 -4.06 -11.06 -0.10
C ARG A 9 -4.62 -10.40 -1.36
N ILE A 10 -4.34 -9.12 -1.49
CA ILE A 10 -4.75 -8.35 -2.65
C ILE A 10 -3.64 -8.44 -3.68
N THR A 11 -3.84 -9.30 -4.70
CA THR A 11 -2.84 -9.49 -5.74
C THR A 11 -3.09 -8.63 -6.95
N GLU A 12 -4.35 -8.25 -7.18
CA GLU A 12 -4.67 -7.51 -8.38
C GLU A 12 -4.99 -6.06 -8.07
N LEU A 13 -4.55 -5.19 -8.97
CA LEU A 13 -4.78 -3.76 -8.85
C LEU A 13 -6.28 -3.46 -8.76
N SER A 14 -7.09 -4.14 -9.58
CA SER A 14 -8.53 -3.91 -9.56
C SER A 14 -9.14 -4.22 -8.20
N SER A 15 -8.64 -5.25 -7.52
CA SER A 15 -9.14 -5.60 -6.19
C SER A 15 -8.85 -4.50 -5.18
N LEU A 16 -7.73 -3.81 -5.33
CA LEU A 16 -7.40 -2.72 -4.44
C LEU A 16 -8.29 -1.51 -4.67
N TYR A 17 -8.64 -1.23 -5.93
CA TYR A 17 -9.61 -0.18 -6.22
C TYR A 17 -10.99 -0.53 -5.66
N GLU A 18 -11.36 -1.80 -5.72
CA GLU A 18 -12.63 -2.25 -5.14
C GLU A 18 -12.63 -2.07 -3.62
N LEU A 19 -11.48 -2.35 -3.00
CA LEU A 19 -11.35 -2.14 -1.57
C LEU A 19 -11.50 -0.66 -1.23
N ALA A 20 -10.85 0.22 -1.98
CA ALA A 20 -10.98 1.65 -1.77
C ALA A 20 -12.43 2.08 -1.82
N ASP A 21 -13.16 1.60 -2.81
CA ASP A 21 -14.56 1.93 -2.97
C ASP A 21 -15.37 1.44 -1.76
N SER A 22 -15.10 0.21 -1.31
CA SER A 22 -15.82 -0.35 -0.16
C SER A 22 -15.51 0.40 1.13
N LEU A 23 -14.35 1.05 1.20
CA LEU A 23 -13.97 1.84 2.37
C LEU A 23 -14.47 3.28 2.27
N GLY A 24 -15.15 3.62 1.18
CA GLY A 24 -15.66 4.96 1.00
C GLY A 24 -14.60 5.97 0.59
N VAL A 25 -13.49 5.51 0.03
CA VAL A 25 -12.40 6.38 -0.39
C VAL A 25 -12.48 6.59 -1.89
N ALA A 26 -12.69 7.82 -2.31
CA ALA A 26 -12.75 8.16 -3.73
C ALA A 26 -11.34 8.37 -4.28
N VAL A 27 -11.09 7.82 -5.46
CA VAL A 27 -9.79 7.96 -6.11
C VAL A 27 -9.98 8.73 -7.40
N TYR A 28 -9.26 9.85 -7.53
CA TYR A 28 -9.38 10.74 -8.68
C TYR A 28 -8.06 10.83 -9.42
N SER A 29 -8.16 11.20 -10.70
CA SER A 29 -6.99 11.45 -11.53
C SER A 29 -6.66 12.94 -11.46
N PHE A 30 -5.43 13.27 -11.13
CA PHE A 30 -4.95 14.64 -11.00
C PHE A 30 -3.58 14.79 -11.62
N ASP A 31 -3.30 15.99 -12.12
CA ASP A 31 -1.93 16.36 -12.48
C ASP A 31 -1.23 16.79 -11.20
N LEU A 32 -0.24 16.01 -10.78
CA LEU A 32 0.50 16.30 -9.55
C LEU A 32 1.95 16.63 -9.91
N PRO A 33 2.33 17.92 -9.84
CA PRO A 33 3.66 18.31 -10.32
C PRO A 33 4.81 17.72 -9.54
N GLU A 34 4.62 17.44 -8.24
CA GLU A 34 5.72 16.99 -7.41
C GLU A 34 5.50 15.62 -6.78
N SER A 35 4.36 15.00 -7.03
CA SER A 35 4.03 13.71 -6.43
C SER A 35 3.39 12.84 -7.47
N ARG A 36 3.41 11.53 -7.21
CA ARG A 36 2.70 10.58 -8.06
C ARG A 36 1.31 10.28 -7.52
N ALA A 37 1.16 10.41 -6.21
CA ALA A 37 -0.10 10.15 -5.54
C ALA A 37 -0.15 10.96 -4.26
N VAL A 38 -1.36 11.27 -3.82
CA VAL A 38 -1.55 12.02 -2.59
C VAL A 38 -2.88 11.61 -1.97
N SER A 39 -2.94 11.62 -0.63
CA SER A 39 -4.18 11.39 0.07
C SER A 39 -4.53 12.64 0.87
N LEU A 40 -5.81 12.96 0.90
CA LEU A 40 -6.31 14.16 1.57
C LEU A 40 -7.54 13.81 2.37
N MET A 41 -7.63 14.39 3.56
CA MET A 41 -8.82 14.23 4.39
C MET A 41 -9.69 15.48 4.21
N ASP A 42 -10.98 15.28 3.95
CA ASP A 42 -11.88 16.41 3.79
C ASP A 42 -12.36 16.90 5.16
N GLU A 43 -13.17 17.97 5.16
CA GLU A 43 -13.59 18.60 6.40
C GLU A 43 -14.54 17.74 7.23
N HIS A 44 -15.11 16.70 6.63
CA HIS A 44 -16.02 15.80 7.32
C HIS A 44 -15.36 14.49 7.73
N GLY A 45 -14.03 14.41 7.59
CA GLY A 45 -13.31 13.19 7.94
C GLY A 45 -13.25 12.16 6.85
N GLY A 46 -13.82 12.46 5.68
CA GLY A 46 -13.71 11.57 4.53
C GLY A 46 -12.34 11.70 3.89
N CYS A 47 -11.89 10.65 3.24
CA CYS A 47 -10.57 10.65 2.61
C CYS A 47 -10.71 10.51 1.11
N VAL A 48 -9.90 11.26 0.38
CA VAL A 48 -9.82 11.13 -1.09
C VAL A 48 -8.37 10.93 -1.47
N ILE A 49 -8.18 10.25 -2.59
CA ILE A 49 -6.83 9.99 -3.11
C ILE A 49 -6.76 10.55 -4.52
N GLY A 50 -5.68 11.28 -4.80
CA GLY A 50 -5.38 11.74 -6.15
C GLY A 50 -4.22 10.93 -6.69
N MET A 51 -4.35 10.43 -7.92
CA MET A 51 -3.30 9.68 -8.61
C MET A 51 -2.98 10.41 -9.90
N ASP A 52 -1.70 10.62 -10.17
CA ASP A 52 -1.28 11.26 -11.41
C ASP A 52 -1.18 10.22 -12.50
N ASN A 53 -2.25 10.05 -13.26
CA ASN A 53 -2.31 9.05 -14.32
C ASN A 53 -1.70 9.53 -15.63
N SER A 54 -1.13 10.73 -15.65
CA SER A 54 -0.43 11.21 -16.84
C SER A 54 0.93 10.53 -17.00
N ARG A 55 1.41 9.85 -15.95
CA ARG A 55 2.68 9.14 -15.97
C ARG A 55 2.42 7.66 -16.19
N ALA A 56 3.39 7.00 -16.83
CA ALA A 56 3.27 5.57 -17.08
C ALA A 56 3.80 4.80 -15.87
N TYR A 57 2.97 3.93 -15.32
CA TYR A 57 3.34 3.07 -14.23
C TYR A 57 3.04 1.62 -14.58
N SER A 58 3.80 0.70 -14.00
CA SER A 58 3.40 -0.70 -14.04
C SER A 58 2.22 -0.89 -13.09
N ALA A 59 1.48 -1.99 -13.27
CA ALA A 59 0.39 -2.32 -12.36
C ALA A 59 0.90 -2.47 -10.94
N ALA A 60 2.10 -3.04 -10.77
CA ALA A 60 2.70 -3.19 -9.45
C ALA A 60 3.02 -1.85 -8.81
N GLU A 61 3.52 -0.90 -9.58
CA GLU A 61 3.81 0.43 -9.06
C GLU A 61 2.54 1.16 -8.66
N GLU A 62 1.53 1.08 -9.51
CA GLU A 62 0.26 1.74 -9.22
C GLU A 62 -0.39 1.13 -7.97
N LYS A 63 -0.36 -0.18 -7.86
CA LYS A 63 -0.91 -0.87 -6.70
C LYS A 63 -0.18 -0.46 -5.43
N THR A 64 1.15 -0.40 -5.49
CA THR A 64 1.95 -0.01 -4.34
C THR A 64 1.61 1.42 -3.88
N MET A 65 1.51 2.34 -4.83
CA MET A 65 1.17 3.72 -4.50
C MET A 65 -0.22 3.85 -3.91
N LEU A 66 -1.18 3.17 -4.53
CA LEU A 66 -2.56 3.22 -4.05
C LEU A 66 -2.68 2.63 -2.65
N ALA A 67 -2.01 1.52 -2.39
CA ALA A 67 -2.03 0.89 -1.07
C ALA A 67 -1.45 1.82 -0.01
N HIS A 68 -0.37 2.53 -0.33
CA HIS A 68 0.25 3.47 0.59
C HIS A 68 -0.71 4.61 0.93
N GLU A 69 -1.35 5.18 -0.09
CA GLU A 69 -2.29 6.28 0.15
C GLU A 69 -3.52 5.81 0.93
N LEU A 70 -4.01 4.61 0.64
CA LEU A 70 -5.09 4.03 1.44
C LEU A 70 -4.64 3.84 2.88
N GLY A 71 -3.38 3.52 3.09
CA GLY A 71 -2.83 3.40 4.43
C GLY A 71 -2.94 4.69 5.21
N HIS A 72 -2.67 5.83 4.58
CA HIS A 72 -2.87 7.11 5.23
C HIS A 72 -4.34 7.32 5.58
N CYS A 73 -5.23 6.98 4.66
CA CYS A 73 -6.66 7.15 4.89
C CYS A 73 -7.17 6.29 6.05
N GLU A 74 -6.75 5.03 6.07
CA GLU A 74 -7.28 4.07 7.05
C GLU A 74 -6.66 4.22 8.43
N THR A 75 -5.43 4.71 8.52
CA THR A 75 -4.79 4.93 9.81
C THR A 75 -5.00 6.33 10.34
N GLY A 76 -5.48 7.24 9.50
CA GLY A 76 -5.61 8.64 9.89
C GLY A 76 -4.28 9.35 10.07
N ALA A 77 -3.20 8.75 9.56
CA ALA A 77 -1.85 9.29 9.73
C ALA A 77 -1.53 10.30 8.65
N PHE A 78 -1.97 11.54 8.86
CA PHE A 78 -1.77 12.64 7.92
C PHE A 78 -0.83 13.68 8.51
N TYR A 79 -0.17 14.42 7.65
CA TYR A 79 0.71 15.51 8.07
C TYR A 79 0.77 16.59 7.00
N ASN A 80 1.32 17.74 7.37
CA ASN A 80 1.48 18.85 6.43
C ASN A 80 2.93 19.34 6.48
N GLN A 81 3.21 20.42 5.74
CA GLN A 81 4.58 20.92 5.62
C GLN A 81 5.16 21.44 6.93
N TYR A 82 4.31 21.72 7.90
CA TYR A 82 4.76 22.23 9.21
C TYR A 82 4.94 21.14 10.25
N THR A 83 4.57 19.90 9.93
CA THR A 83 4.72 18.78 10.87
C THR A 83 6.19 18.44 11.03
N PRO A 84 6.69 18.26 12.26
CA PRO A 84 8.09 17.87 12.47
C PRO A 84 8.45 16.57 11.75
N PHE A 85 9.70 16.49 11.32
CA PHE A 85 10.15 15.36 10.53
C PHE A 85 9.91 14.01 11.22
N SER A 86 10.14 13.95 12.52
CA SER A 86 9.96 12.70 13.26
C SER A 86 8.50 12.21 13.20
N LEU A 87 7.55 13.14 13.27
CA LEU A 87 6.14 12.78 13.19
C LEU A 87 5.74 12.43 11.77
N ARG A 88 6.32 13.10 10.77
CA ARG A 88 6.06 12.74 9.38
C ARG A 88 6.54 11.34 9.08
N SER A 89 7.74 11.00 9.56
CA SER A 89 8.28 9.65 9.36
C SER A 89 7.39 8.60 10.00
N LYS A 90 6.82 8.93 11.16
CA LYS A 90 5.92 8.02 11.85
C LYS A 90 4.63 7.79 11.05
N CYS A 91 4.09 8.87 10.46
CA CYS A 91 2.91 8.76 9.62
C CYS A 91 3.18 7.91 8.38
N GLU A 92 4.35 8.10 7.76
CA GLU A 92 4.72 7.30 6.60
C GLU A 92 4.87 5.83 6.96
N ARG A 93 5.48 5.54 8.10
CA ARG A 93 5.64 4.16 8.54
C ARG A 93 4.29 3.50 8.81
N ARG A 94 3.34 4.23 9.37
CA ARG A 94 2.01 3.69 9.62
C ARG A 94 1.26 3.37 8.32
N ALA A 95 1.40 4.24 7.33
CA ALA A 95 0.81 3.99 6.02
C ALA A 95 1.46 2.78 5.36
N ASP A 96 2.79 2.69 5.41
CA ASP A 96 3.51 1.54 4.87
C ASP A 96 3.10 0.24 5.57
N GLU A 97 2.97 0.28 6.89
CA GLU A 97 2.58 -0.90 7.65
C GLU A 97 1.20 -1.40 7.21
N TRP A 98 0.25 -0.49 7.07
CA TRP A 98 -1.08 -0.86 6.61
C TRP A 98 -1.02 -1.52 5.23
N ALA A 99 -0.26 -0.89 4.32
CA ALA A 99 -0.13 -1.40 2.96
C ALA A 99 0.52 -2.78 2.94
N ILE A 100 1.57 -2.98 3.75
CA ILE A 100 2.26 -4.26 3.84
C ILE A 100 1.31 -5.34 4.32
N LEU A 101 0.56 -5.06 5.38
CA LEU A 101 -0.34 -6.06 5.94
C LEU A 101 -1.45 -6.45 4.96
N LYS A 102 -1.86 -5.52 4.10
CA LYS A 102 -2.88 -5.81 3.10
C LYS A 102 -2.33 -6.53 1.88
N CYS A 103 -1.18 -6.10 1.39
CA CYS A 103 -0.65 -6.60 0.13
C CYS A 103 0.31 -7.78 0.29
N VAL A 104 0.98 -7.89 1.44
CA VAL A 104 1.97 -8.95 1.68
C VAL A 104 1.74 -9.53 3.08
N PRO A 105 0.62 -10.23 3.28
CA PRO A 105 0.35 -10.83 4.61
C PRO A 105 1.45 -11.82 4.99
N PHE A 106 1.78 -11.87 6.26
CA PHE A 106 2.90 -12.66 6.75
C PHE A 106 2.80 -14.13 6.36
N ASP A 107 1.64 -14.74 6.59
CA ASP A 107 1.47 -16.17 6.30
C ASP A 107 1.63 -16.46 4.81
N GLU A 108 1.16 -15.56 3.97
CA GLU A 108 1.33 -15.69 2.52
C GLU A 108 2.79 -15.57 2.14
N LEU A 109 3.50 -14.65 2.78
CA LEU A 109 4.93 -14.49 2.50
C LEU A 109 5.70 -15.75 2.89
N ILE A 110 5.41 -16.30 4.05
CA ILE A 110 6.05 -17.54 4.49
C ILE A 110 5.73 -18.67 3.51
N GLY A 111 4.48 -18.76 3.07
CA GLY A 111 4.08 -19.78 2.11
C GLY A 111 4.85 -19.67 0.81
N ALA A 112 5.02 -18.46 0.31
CA ALA A 112 5.76 -18.22 -0.93
C ALA A 112 7.22 -18.64 -0.76
N CYS A 113 7.82 -18.31 0.38
CA CYS A 113 9.20 -18.71 0.64
C CYS A 113 9.33 -20.23 0.71
N LYS A 114 8.36 -20.89 1.34
CA LYS A 114 8.38 -22.36 1.44
C LYS A 114 8.21 -23.02 0.07
N SER A 115 7.54 -22.34 -0.86
CA SER A 115 7.36 -22.87 -2.21
C SER A 115 8.61 -22.69 -3.08
N GLY A 116 9.62 -21.99 -2.58
CA GLY A 116 10.89 -21.87 -3.28
C GLY A 116 11.31 -20.47 -3.69
N MET A 117 10.47 -19.48 -3.48
CA MET A 117 10.83 -18.11 -3.84
C MET A 117 11.86 -17.58 -2.85
N ARG A 118 12.94 -16.99 -3.38
CA ARG A 118 14.07 -16.61 -2.55
C ARG A 118 14.52 -15.16 -2.75
N SER A 119 14.07 -14.49 -3.79
CA SER A 119 14.54 -13.13 -4.06
C SER A 119 13.39 -12.13 -3.88
N SER A 120 13.75 -10.90 -3.56
CA SER A 120 12.75 -9.85 -3.45
C SER A 120 12.06 -9.61 -4.80
N TYR A 121 12.77 -9.82 -5.89
CA TYR A 121 12.19 -9.68 -7.22
C TYR A 121 11.08 -10.72 -7.45
N GLU A 122 11.36 -11.99 -7.18
CA GLU A 122 10.37 -13.04 -7.36
C GLU A 122 9.15 -12.82 -6.47
N LEU A 123 9.41 -12.45 -5.23
CA LEU A 123 8.32 -12.22 -4.28
C LEU A 123 7.48 -11.01 -4.68
N ALA A 124 8.14 -9.96 -5.17
CA ALA A 124 7.42 -8.77 -5.62
C ALA A 124 6.49 -9.12 -6.77
N GLU A 125 6.96 -9.92 -7.71
CA GLU A 125 6.13 -10.35 -8.84
C GLU A 125 4.95 -11.20 -8.36
N TYR A 126 5.21 -12.09 -7.44
CA TYR A 126 4.17 -12.97 -6.93
C TYR A 126 3.07 -12.17 -6.21
N PHE A 127 3.45 -11.16 -5.43
CA PHE A 127 2.48 -10.36 -4.69
C PHE A 127 1.94 -9.17 -5.47
N GLY A 128 2.48 -8.92 -6.66
CA GLY A 128 1.99 -7.82 -7.50
C GLY A 128 2.32 -6.44 -6.94
N VAL A 129 3.44 -6.32 -6.26
CA VAL A 129 3.89 -5.04 -5.69
C VAL A 129 5.26 -4.69 -6.24
N SER A 130 5.69 -3.44 -6.01
CA SER A 130 7.03 -3.04 -6.43
C SER A 130 8.07 -3.76 -5.59
N GLU A 131 9.27 -3.92 -6.15
CA GLU A 131 10.34 -4.55 -5.40
C GLU A 131 10.70 -3.72 -4.17
N SER A 132 10.62 -2.40 -4.28
CA SER A 132 10.85 -1.52 -3.15
C SER A 132 9.90 -1.83 -1.99
N MET A 133 8.62 -2.02 -2.30
CA MET A 133 7.65 -2.38 -1.26
C MET A 133 7.92 -3.75 -0.68
N MET A 134 8.31 -4.71 -1.54
CA MET A 134 8.61 -6.05 -1.04
C MET A 134 9.79 -6.02 -0.07
N LYS A 135 10.82 -5.22 -0.37
CA LYS A 135 11.94 -5.08 0.55
C LYS A 135 11.51 -4.48 1.88
N LYS A 136 10.63 -3.48 1.84
CA LYS A 136 10.08 -2.91 3.08
C LYS A 136 9.29 -3.93 3.87
N ALA A 137 8.51 -4.77 3.17
CA ALA A 137 7.72 -5.79 3.83
C ALA A 137 8.60 -6.81 4.55
N ILE A 138 9.65 -7.26 3.88
CA ILE A 138 10.58 -8.22 4.47
C ILE A 138 11.24 -7.60 5.70
N GLU A 139 11.71 -6.37 5.57
CA GLU A 139 12.33 -5.65 6.67
C GLU A 139 11.37 -5.50 7.86
N TYR A 140 10.13 -5.15 7.55
CA TYR A 140 9.11 -4.98 8.57
C TYR A 140 8.92 -6.25 9.38
N TYR A 141 8.80 -7.40 8.70
CA TYR A 141 8.57 -8.66 9.39
C TYR A 141 9.79 -9.12 10.16
N ILE A 142 10.99 -8.85 9.64
CA ILE A 142 12.22 -9.18 10.36
C ILE A 142 12.29 -8.41 11.66
N GLN A 143 12.00 -7.11 11.63
CA GLN A 143 12.08 -6.27 12.81
C GLN A 143 11.03 -6.62 13.85
N ARG A 144 9.94 -7.24 13.44
CA ARG A 144 8.91 -7.66 14.37
C ARG A 144 9.22 -9.00 15.02
N GLY A 145 10.32 -9.63 14.67
CA GLY A 145 10.72 -10.90 15.23
C GLY A 145 9.85 -12.06 14.81
N LYS A 146 9.26 -11.94 13.65
CA LYS A 146 8.40 -13.01 13.14
C LYS A 146 9.12 -13.89 12.16
#